data_4a7f45893bfe2cbccf27b4aca9e6b60a
#
_entry.id   4a7f45893bfe2cbccf27b4aca9e6b60a
#
_cell.length_a   1.000
_cell.length_b   1.000
_cell.length_c   1.000
_cell.angle_alpha   90.00
_cell.angle_beta   90.00
_cell.angle_gamma   90.00
#
_symmetry.space_group_name_H-M   'P 1'
#
loop_
_entity.id
_entity.type
_entity.pdbx_description
1 polymer ?
#
loop_
_entity_poly.entity_id
_entity_poly.type
_entity_poly.pdbx_seq_one_letter_code
_entity_poly.pdbx_strand_id
1 'polypeptide(L)'
;MPAFYHPLEVIALALLTIRTISGLLCQPRLRHVAAKDRPTPHPLISILIPARNEAPNIGRCVASLTQQDFPQLEIIVLDDQSTDATSAVVRSLQSKDARVRLLEGLPLPEGWVGKNWACHQLSQAASGEWLLFTDADTWHEPSHVSRLLEAALEHRASLISSWPEQVMETWAEKMVVSLLPFVGTVGYPHALLRLLHHLPTPLKARIPSTFSRFLGAANGQVLMLNREAYARIGGHESVRNHLVEDIALGRAVAARFNEGMWWVNVDGRPLVHCRMYRDFEGVWEGFSKNIRAAFEDHAIAFIAAGAVQFSVLLLPFGLVASAMMNGVSPDYAALAECAWIMCLRAAVTIGAGGSWMSVALHPFAWLLALVIGLNSGLRSAFGRVSWKGRAYRHDPSAGIKKTPHT
;
A
#
# COMPACT_ATOMS: atom_id res chain seq x y z
N MET A 1 5.15 -24.49 31.33
CA MET A 1 4.55 -24.46 29.98
C MET A 1 5.14 -25.59 29.16
N PRO A 2 4.39 -26.19 28.22
CA PRO A 2 4.88 -27.38 27.54
C PRO A 2 6.07 -27.04 26.62
N ALA A 3 7.07 -27.94 26.61
CA ALA A 3 8.32 -27.83 25.85
C ALA A 3 8.18 -27.66 24.32
N PHE A 4 6.95 -27.70 23.79
CA PHE A 4 6.67 -27.53 22.35
C PHE A 4 6.49 -26.08 21.90
N TYR A 5 6.33 -25.14 22.83
CA TYR A 5 6.11 -23.72 22.49
C TYR A 5 7.39 -23.08 21.93
N HIS A 6 8.50 -23.25 22.61
CA HIS A 6 9.76 -22.61 22.25
C HIS A 6 10.31 -22.87 20.83
N PRO A 7 10.27 -24.07 20.24
CA PRO A 7 10.84 -24.27 18.91
C PRO A 7 10.12 -23.52 17.79
N LEU A 8 8.77 -23.45 17.84
CA LEU A 8 7.98 -22.76 16.82
C LEU A 8 8.17 -21.24 16.89
N GLU A 9 8.29 -20.70 18.10
CA GLU A 9 8.56 -19.27 18.29
C GLU A 9 9.96 -18.88 17.84
N VAL A 10 10.98 -19.70 18.15
CA VAL A 10 12.34 -19.48 17.66
C VAL A 10 12.37 -19.47 16.13
N ILE A 11 11.66 -20.40 15.47
CA ILE A 11 11.55 -20.42 14.00
C ILE A 11 10.84 -19.15 13.50
N ALA A 12 9.72 -18.78 14.11
CA ALA A 12 8.96 -17.58 13.71
C ALA A 12 9.78 -16.31 13.91
N LEU A 13 10.51 -16.19 15.02
CA LEU A 13 11.39 -15.05 15.29
C LEU A 13 12.58 -15.00 14.33
N ALA A 14 13.17 -16.14 14.00
CA ALA A 14 14.22 -16.24 12.98
C ALA A 14 13.71 -15.81 11.60
N LEU A 15 12.53 -16.27 11.20
CA LEU A 15 11.89 -15.84 9.97
C LEU A 15 11.60 -14.32 9.96
N LEU A 16 11.07 -13.79 11.05
CA LEU A 16 10.84 -12.35 11.22
C LEU A 16 12.15 -11.57 11.08
N THR A 17 13.24 -12.06 11.67
CA THR A 17 14.56 -11.44 11.58
C THR A 17 15.10 -11.45 10.15
N ILE A 18 15.06 -12.61 9.48
CA ILE A 18 15.49 -12.76 8.09
C ILE A 18 14.68 -11.82 7.18
N ARG A 19 13.37 -11.74 7.38
CA ARG A 19 12.47 -10.88 6.63
C ARG A 19 12.79 -9.41 6.87
N THR A 20 13.06 -9.01 8.12
CA THR A 20 13.44 -7.64 8.48
C THR A 20 14.76 -7.24 7.80
N ILE A 21 15.79 -8.07 7.91
CA ILE A 21 17.09 -7.84 7.26
C ILE A 21 16.90 -7.77 5.73
N SER A 22 16.18 -8.72 5.16
CA SER A 22 15.86 -8.73 3.73
C SER A 22 15.17 -7.44 3.27
N GLY A 23 14.17 -6.97 4.02
CA GLY A 23 13.48 -5.72 3.69
C GLY A 23 14.41 -4.52 3.75
N LEU A 24 15.14 -4.35 4.83
CA LEU A 24 16.03 -3.20 5.03
C LEU A 24 17.19 -3.14 4.01
N LEU A 25 17.70 -4.29 3.57
CA LEU A 25 18.85 -4.38 2.65
C LEU A 25 18.46 -4.52 1.17
N CYS A 26 17.32 -5.14 0.87
CA CYS A 26 16.95 -5.51 -0.49
C CYS A 26 15.81 -4.67 -1.08
N GLN A 27 15.09 -3.87 -0.29
CA GLN A 27 14.08 -2.96 -0.81
C GLN A 27 14.75 -1.88 -1.67
N PRO A 28 14.38 -1.74 -2.95
CA PRO A 28 14.93 -0.68 -3.79
C PRO A 28 14.53 0.70 -3.26
N ARG A 29 15.41 1.68 -3.42
CA ARG A 29 15.16 3.08 -3.05
C ARG A 29 15.29 3.96 -4.28
N LEU A 30 14.50 5.03 -4.34
CA LEU A 30 14.66 6.02 -5.40
C LEU A 30 16.03 6.69 -5.26
N ARG A 31 16.84 6.62 -6.34
CA ARG A 31 18.18 7.18 -6.39
C ARG A 31 18.19 8.47 -7.19
N HIS A 32 19.20 9.30 -6.94
CA HIS A 32 19.44 10.47 -7.78
C HIS A 32 20.23 10.01 -9.03
N VAL A 33 19.62 10.20 -10.20
CA VAL A 33 20.27 10.00 -11.50
C VAL A 33 20.52 11.38 -12.10
N ALA A 34 21.72 11.59 -12.68
CA ALA A 34 22.05 12.85 -13.32
C ALA A 34 21.11 13.10 -14.51
N ALA A 35 20.69 14.35 -14.73
CA ALA A 35 19.74 14.69 -15.78
C ALA A 35 20.15 14.24 -17.19
N LYS A 36 21.46 14.13 -17.45
CA LYS A 36 22.03 13.63 -18.71
C LYS A 36 21.75 12.16 -19.01
N ASP A 37 21.42 11.37 -18.00
CA ASP A 37 21.17 9.93 -18.11
C ASP A 37 19.66 9.64 -18.31
N ARG A 38 18.82 10.67 -18.42
CA ARG A 38 17.39 10.53 -18.66
C ARG A 38 17.10 10.15 -20.12
N PRO A 39 16.07 9.31 -20.37
CA PRO A 39 15.69 8.94 -21.73
C PRO A 39 15.28 10.17 -22.54
N THR A 40 15.76 10.27 -23.77
CA THR A 40 15.38 11.32 -24.73
C THR A 40 14.94 10.67 -26.04
N PRO A 41 13.75 10.98 -26.59
CA PRO A 41 12.77 11.95 -26.06
C PRO A 41 12.11 11.46 -24.76
N HIS A 42 11.70 12.40 -23.91
CA HIS A 42 10.99 12.08 -22.68
C HIS A 42 9.60 11.53 -22.99
N PRO A 43 9.19 10.36 -22.44
CA PRO A 43 7.82 9.88 -22.61
C PRO A 43 6.82 10.81 -21.89
N LEU A 44 5.62 10.93 -22.41
CA LEU A 44 4.54 11.60 -21.68
C LEU A 44 4.07 10.76 -20.50
N ILE A 45 4.00 11.34 -19.31
CA ILE A 45 3.45 10.73 -18.09
C ILE A 45 2.11 11.38 -17.77
N SER A 46 1.05 10.59 -17.69
CA SER A 46 -0.25 11.02 -17.18
C SER A 46 -0.32 10.77 -15.69
N ILE A 47 -0.41 11.82 -14.88
CA ILE A 47 -0.64 11.75 -13.44
C ILE A 47 -2.15 11.77 -13.20
N LEU A 48 -2.68 10.73 -12.58
CA LEU A 48 -4.09 10.40 -12.49
C LEU A 48 -4.54 10.38 -11.04
N ILE A 49 -5.41 11.31 -10.64
CA ILE A 49 -5.78 11.55 -9.25
C ILE A 49 -7.30 11.36 -9.09
N PRO A 50 -7.76 10.22 -8.54
CA PRO A 50 -9.15 10.07 -8.15
C PRO A 50 -9.41 10.87 -6.87
N ALA A 51 -10.41 11.75 -6.88
CA ALA A 51 -10.74 12.59 -5.74
C ALA A 51 -12.24 12.49 -5.38
N ARG A 52 -12.54 12.27 -4.10
CA ARG A 52 -13.89 12.36 -3.55
C ARG A 52 -13.83 12.90 -2.12
N ASN A 53 -14.39 14.10 -1.93
CA ASN A 53 -14.35 14.82 -0.65
C ASN A 53 -12.91 14.96 -0.13
N GLU A 54 -12.05 15.57 -0.94
CA GLU A 54 -10.61 15.77 -0.69
C GLU A 54 -10.22 17.24 -0.63
N ALA A 55 -11.16 18.16 -0.39
CA ALA A 55 -10.87 19.58 -0.30
C ALA A 55 -9.69 19.94 0.63
N PRO A 56 -9.47 19.24 1.78
CA PRO A 56 -8.34 19.51 2.66
C PRO A 56 -6.97 19.10 2.10
N ASN A 57 -6.91 18.23 1.10
CA ASN A 57 -5.69 17.58 0.62
C ASN A 57 -5.35 17.91 -0.82
N ILE A 58 -6.35 17.93 -1.71
CA ILE A 58 -6.18 17.99 -3.17
C ILE A 58 -5.37 19.20 -3.64
N GLY A 59 -5.49 20.35 -2.94
CA GLY A 59 -4.75 21.56 -3.29
C GLY A 59 -3.24 21.38 -3.16
N ARG A 60 -2.77 20.78 -2.07
CA ARG A 60 -1.36 20.48 -1.83
C ARG A 60 -0.85 19.40 -2.79
N CYS A 61 -1.65 18.35 -3.02
CA CYS A 61 -1.30 17.27 -3.94
C CYS A 61 -1.02 17.82 -5.35
N VAL A 62 -1.99 18.49 -5.97
CA VAL A 62 -1.87 19.04 -7.33
C VAL A 62 -0.76 20.10 -7.40
N ALA A 63 -0.67 21.01 -6.43
CA ALA A 63 0.39 22.03 -6.41
C ALA A 63 1.80 21.42 -6.38
N SER A 64 2.02 20.32 -5.65
CA SER A 64 3.31 19.62 -5.62
C SER A 64 3.64 18.95 -6.95
N LEU A 65 2.62 18.47 -7.67
CA LEU A 65 2.77 17.82 -8.97
C LEU A 65 3.04 18.83 -10.10
N THR A 66 2.53 20.07 -9.99
CA THR A 66 2.87 21.13 -10.96
C THR A 66 4.32 21.61 -10.84
N GLN A 67 4.99 21.29 -9.72
CA GLN A 67 6.39 21.64 -9.46
C GLN A 67 7.41 20.55 -9.84
N GLN A 68 6.95 19.46 -10.47
CA GLN A 68 7.85 18.38 -10.88
C GLN A 68 8.86 18.81 -11.93
N ASP A 69 10.10 18.33 -11.83
CA ASP A 69 11.21 18.62 -12.74
C ASP A 69 11.15 17.87 -14.07
N PHE A 70 10.12 17.07 -14.29
CA PHE A 70 9.91 16.29 -15.52
C PHE A 70 9.08 17.10 -16.53
N PRO A 71 9.54 17.26 -17.79
CA PRO A 71 8.96 18.24 -18.71
C PRO A 71 7.65 17.78 -19.38
N GLN A 72 7.47 16.47 -19.59
CA GLN A 72 6.35 15.90 -20.32
C GLN A 72 5.31 15.29 -19.35
N LEU A 73 4.45 16.16 -18.78
CA LEU A 73 3.42 15.79 -17.81
C LEU A 73 2.05 16.31 -18.23
N GLU A 74 1.02 15.49 -18.04
CA GLU A 74 -0.37 15.94 -17.86
C GLU A 74 -0.86 15.49 -16.49
N ILE A 75 -1.66 16.31 -15.82
CA ILE A 75 -2.21 16.06 -14.48
C ILE A 75 -3.73 16.05 -14.61
N ILE A 76 -4.34 14.91 -14.42
CA ILE A 76 -5.78 14.74 -14.58
C ILE A 76 -6.38 14.38 -13.21
N VAL A 77 -7.23 15.26 -12.69
CA VAL A 77 -7.98 15.01 -11.46
C VAL A 77 -9.41 14.64 -11.86
N LEU A 78 -9.94 13.55 -11.36
CA LEU A 78 -11.34 13.20 -11.53
C LEU A 78 -12.06 13.41 -10.18
N ASP A 79 -13.04 14.33 -10.21
CA ASP A 79 -13.95 14.52 -9.09
C ASP A 79 -15.07 13.48 -9.12
N ASP A 80 -14.98 12.49 -8.22
CA ASP A 80 -15.96 11.42 -8.09
C ASP A 80 -17.18 11.87 -7.27
N GLN A 81 -17.89 12.89 -7.78
CA GLN A 81 -19.13 13.42 -7.18
C GLN A 81 -18.91 13.92 -5.74
N SER A 82 -17.89 14.74 -5.52
CA SER A 82 -17.66 15.39 -4.21
C SER A 82 -18.80 16.31 -3.84
N THR A 83 -19.05 16.41 -2.53
CA THR A 83 -20.06 17.33 -1.94
C THR A 83 -19.41 18.51 -1.21
N ASP A 84 -18.07 18.54 -1.17
CA ASP A 84 -17.25 19.59 -0.58
C ASP A 84 -16.62 20.51 -1.66
N ALA A 85 -15.65 21.33 -1.29
CA ALA A 85 -14.99 22.26 -2.20
C ALA A 85 -13.93 21.62 -3.13
N THR A 86 -13.83 20.29 -3.24
CA THR A 86 -12.79 19.58 -4.02
C THR A 86 -12.70 20.11 -5.46
N SER A 87 -13.81 20.13 -6.22
CA SER A 87 -13.83 20.64 -7.61
C SER A 87 -13.42 22.11 -7.72
N ALA A 88 -13.86 22.96 -6.79
CA ALA A 88 -13.53 24.39 -6.80
C ALA A 88 -12.03 24.62 -6.63
N VAL A 89 -11.38 23.87 -5.72
CA VAL A 89 -9.93 23.92 -5.51
C VAL A 89 -9.19 23.53 -6.79
N VAL A 90 -9.57 22.43 -7.44
CA VAL A 90 -8.91 21.94 -8.66
C VAL A 90 -9.10 22.94 -9.81
N ARG A 91 -10.30 23.51 -10.01
CA ARG A 91 -10.54 24.54 -11.03
C ARG A 91 -9.66 25.77 -10.85
N SER A 92 -9.42 26.19 -9.61
CA SER A 92 -8.48 27.29 -9.32
C SER A 92 -7.04 26.95 -9.68
N LEU A 93 -6.62 25.68 -9.60
CA LEU A 93 -5.28 25.26 -10.01
C LEU A 93 -5.19 25.09 -11.54
N GLN A 94 -6.22 24.56 -12.16
CA GLN A 94 -6.34 24.46 -13.64
C GLN A 94 -6.21 25.83 -14.31
N SER A 95 -6.76 26.90 -13.74
CA SER A 95 -6.62 28.25 -14.30
C SER A 95 -5.18 28.80 -14.24
N LYS A 96 -4.29 28.19 -13.43
CA LYS A 96 -2.90 28.62 -13.24
C LYS A 96 -1.90 27.77 -14.02
N ASP A 97 -2.24 26.51 -14.34
CA ASP A 97 -1.36 25.58 -15.03
C ASP A 97 -2.15 24.75 -16.04
N ALA A 98 -1.85 24.94 -17.32
CA ALA A 98 -2.56 24.28 -18.43
C ALA A 98 -2.37 22.75 -18.46
N ARG A 99 -1.40 22.21 -17.74
CA ARG A 99 -1.21 20.75 -17.60
C ARG A 99 -2.25 20.11 -16.69
N VAL A 100 -2.94 20.90 -15.85
CA VAL A 100 -3.96 20.42 -14.91
C VAL A 100 -5.33 20.41 -15.61
N ARG A 101 -5.99 19.26 -15.56
CA ARG A 101 -7.34 19.06 -16.10
C ARG A 101 -8.25 18.47 -15.02
N LEU A 102 -9.42 19.05 -14.84
CA LEU A 102 -10.49 18.49 -14.01
C LEU A 102 -11.47 17.71 -14.89
N LEU A 103 -11.76 16.48 -14.52
CA LEU A 103 -12.84 15.67 -15.07
C LEU A 103 -13.95 15.51 -14.03
N GLU A 104 -15.19 15.58 -14.46
CA GLU A 104 -16.35 15.23 -13.64
C GLU A 104 -16.64 13.73 -13.80
N GLY A 105 -16.64 13.00 -12.67
CA GLY A 105 -16.85 11.57 -12.65
C GLY A 105 -18.28 11.18 -13.04
N LEU A 106 -18.41 10.21 -13.92
CA LEU A 106 -19.69 9.60 -14.28
C LEU A 106 -20.28 8.83 -13.09
N PRO A 107 -21.62 8.64 -13.07
CA PRO A 107 -22.28 7.83 -12.05
C PRO A 107 -21.65 6.44 -11.91
N LEU A 108 -21.55 5.96 -10.66
CA LEU A 108 -20.94 4.67 -10.36
C LEU A 108 -21.79 3.51 -10.89
N PRO A 109 -21.31 2.70 -11.84
CA PRO A 109 -22.02 1.52 -12.35
C PRO A 109 -22.12 0.41 -11.30
N GLU A 110 -23.09 -0.47 -11.47
CA GLU A 110 -23.20 -1.67 -10.65
C GLU A 110 -21.94 -2.56 -10.79
N GLY A 111 -21.50 -3.15 -9.69
CA GLY A 111 -20.33 -4.04 -9.66
C GLY A 111 -18.97 -3.33 -9.63
N TRP A 112 -18.95 -2.00 -9.55
CA TRP A 112 -17.72 -1.22 -9.43
C TRP A 112 -17.52 -0.65 -8.02
N VAL A 113 -16.27 -0.66 -7.56
CA VAL A 113 -15.83 0.17 -6.44
C VAL A 113 -15.54 1.59 -6.93
N GLY A 114 -15.93 2.61 -6.15
CA GLY A 114 -15.84 4.01 -6.60
C GLY A 114 -14.46 4.43 -7.04
N LYS A 115 -13.39 4.11 -6.27
CA LYS A 115 -12.01 4.42 -6.63
C LYS A 115 -11.62 3.76 -7.95
N ASN A 116 -11.98 2.48 -8.15
CA ASN A 116 -11.65 1.74 -9.36
C ASN A 116 -12.34 2.33 -10.59
N TRP A 117 -13.61 2.75 -10.43
CA TRP A 117 -14.35 3.43 -11.49
C TRP A 117 -13.73 4.78 -11.85
N ALA A 118 -13.34 5.57 -10.84
CA ALA A 118 -12.64 6.83 -11.06
C ALA A 118 -11.29 6.62 -11.79
N CYS A 119 -10.48 5.66 -11.33
CA CYS A 119 -9.20 5.32 -11.96
C CYS A 119 -9.37 4.78 -13.40
N HIS A 120 -10.44 4.01 -13.66
CA HIS A 120 -10.76 3.55 -15.02
C HIS A 120 -11.05 4.74 -15.94
N GLN A 121 -11.93 5.66 -15.54
CA GLN A 121 -12.25 6.87 -16.33
C GLN A 121 -10.99 7.73 -16.55
N LEU A 122 -10.16 7.93 -15.53
CA LEU A 122 -8.89 8.63 -15.65
C LEU A 122 -7.97 7.98 -16.68
N SER A 123 -7.86 6.66 -16.68
CA SER A 123 -7.02 5.94 -17.65
C SER A 123 -7.50 6.08 -19.09
N GLN A 124 -8.80 6.20 -19.31
CA GLN A 124 -9.39 6.44 -20.64
C GLN A 124 -9.13 7.87 -21.13
N ALA A 125 -9.07 8.84 -20.23
CA ALA A 125 -8.83 10.26 -20.56
C ALA A 125 -7.34 10.59 -20.69
N ALA A 126 -6.45 9.69 -20.27
CA ALA A 126 -5.00 9.86 -20.25
C ALA A 126 -4.39 9.64 -21.65
N SER A 127 -3.34 10.41 -21.99
CA SER A 127 -2.61 10.32 -23.28
C SER A 127 -1.19 9.76 -23.11
N GLY A 128 -0.63 9.74 -21.90
CA GLY A 128 0.76 9.38 -21.62
C GLY A 128 1.09 7.90 -21.86
N GLU A 129 2.35 7.64 -22.13
CA GLU A 129 2.92 6.28 -22.25
C GLU A 129 3.02 5.59 -20.88
N TRP A 130 3.11 6.40 -19.82
CA TRP A 130 3.10 5.96 -18.44
C TRP A 130 1.90 6.55 -17.70
N LEU A 131 1.22 5.72 -16.95
CA LEU A 131 0.06 6.07 -16.13
C LEU A 131 0.49 6.06 -14.66
N LEU A 132 0.57 7.23 -14.03
CA LEU A 132 0.89 7.39 -12.62
C LEU A 132 -0.39 7.70 -11.85
N PHE A 133 -0.95 6.70 -11.18
CA PHE A 133 -2.04 6.87 -10.23
C PHE A 133 -1.48 7.30 -8.89
N THR A 134 -2.06 8.34 -8.30
CA THR A 134 -1.69 8.79 -6.95
C THR A 134 -2.92 9.24 -6.17
N ASP A 135 -2.94 8.97 -4.87
CA ASP A 135 -4.03 9.38 -3.99
C ASP A 135 -3.98 10.90 -3.72
N ALA A 136 -5.14 11.50 -3.51
CA ALA A 136 -5.28 12.94 -3.32
C ALA A 136 -4.68 13.47 -1.99
N ASP A 137 -4.37 12.58 -1.05
CA ASP A 137 -3.76 12.86 0.26
C ASP A 137 -2.22 12.73 0.27
N THR A 138 -1.62 12.59 -0.94
CA THR A 138 -0.17 12.60 -1.15
C THR A 138 0.35 13.97 -1.55
N TRP A 139 1.67 14.20 -1.38
CA TRP A 139 2.40 15.30 -2.00
C TRP A 139 3.82 14.88 -2.34
N HIS A 140 4.38 15.48 -3.38
CA HIS A 140 5.57 15.00 -4.07
C HIS A 140 6.66 16.07 -4.09
N GLU A 141 7.90 15.68 -3.77
CA GLU A 141 9.07 16.53 -4.00
C GLU A 141 9.34 16.69 -5.51
N PRO A 142 9.97 17.79 -5.95
CA PRO A 142 10.11 18.11 -7.37
C PRO A 142 10.73 17.02 -8.25
N SER A 143 11.60 16.18 -7.72
CA SER A 143 12.26 15.11 -8.47
C SER A 143 11.61 13.73 -8.36
N HIS A 144 10.43 13.62 -7.71
CA HIS A 144 9.83 12.31 -7.46
C HIS A 144 9.45 11.58 -8.75
N VAL A 145 8.74 12.26 -9.68
CA VAL A 145 8.23 11.62 -10.92
C VAL A 145 9.39 11.19 -11.83
N SER A 146 10.40 12.05 -12.00
CA SER A 146 11.56 11.70 -12.81
C SER A 146 12.31 10.49 -12.26
N ARG A 147 12.55 10.44 -10.95
CA ARG A 147 13.23 9.31 -10.29
C ARG A 147 12.40 8.04 -10.30
N LEU A 148 11.07 8.15 -10.24
CA LEU A 148 10.18 7.00 -10.32
C LEU A 148 10.23 6.36 -11.71
N LEU A 149 10.21 7.18 -12.77
CA LEU A 149 10.38 6.70 -14.15
C LEU A 149 11.76 6.05 -14.36
N GLU A 150 12.83 6.70 -13.91
CA GLU A 150 14.19 6.16 -14.00
C GLU A 150 14.30 4.79 -13.33
N ALA A 151 13.74 4.64 -12.11
CA ALA A 151 13.70 3.37 -11.41
C ALA A 151 12.87 2.32 -12.16
N ALA A 152 11.73 2.71 -12.76
CA ALA A 152 10.92 1.81 -13.57
C ALA A 152 11.70 1.27 -14.78
N LEU A 153 12.46 2.12 -15.46
CA LEU A 153 13.29 1.76 -16.62
C LEU A 153 14.49 0.90 -16.19
N GLU A 154 15.21 1.28 -15.13
CA GLU A 154 16.34 0.53 -14.58
C GLU A 154 15.93 -0.91 -14.22
N HIS A 155 14.81 -1.05 -13.55
CA HIS A 155 14.28 -2.36 -13.16
C HIS A 155 13.47 -3.05 -14.26
N ARG A 156 13.29 -2.44 -15.44
CA ARG A 156 12.40 -2.93 -16.52
C ARG A 156 11.01 -3.28 -16.00
N ALA A 157 10.51 -2.44 -15.10
CA ALA A 157 9.24 -2.69 -14.42
C ALA A 157 8.05 -2.36 -15.32
N SER A 158 7.09 -3.26 -15.40
CA SER A 158 5.77 -3.01 -15.97
C SER A 158 4.88 -2.22 -15.03
N LEU A 159 5.10 -2.41 -13.72
CA LEU A 159 4.47 -1.71 -12.61
C LEU A 159 5.52 -1.35 -11.57
N ILE A 160 5.54 -0.10 -11.15
CA ILE A 160 6.34 0.36 -10.01
C ILE A 160 5.44 1.08 -9.01
N SER A 161 5.58 0.72 -7.74
CA SER A 161 4.87 1.34 -6.62
C SER A 161 5.86 2.03 -5.70
N SER A 162 5.65 3.31 -5.41
CA SER A 162 6.48 4.09 -4.50
C SER A 162 5.79 4.19 -3.14
N TRP A 163 6.47 3.71 -2.10
CA TRP A 163 5.96 3.80 -0.73
C TRP A 163 6.30 5.17 -0.14
N PRO A 164 5.30 6.02 0.14
CA PRO A 164 5.54 7.35 0.67
C PRO A 164 5.93 7.34 2.15
N GLU A 165 6.56 8.42 2.57
CA GLU A 165 6.68 8.73 3.99
C GLU A 165 5.30 8.96 4.59
N GLN A 166 4.95 8.17 5.62
CA GLN A 166 3.68 8.32 6.32
C GLN A 166 3.80 9.44 7.35
N VAL A 167 3.12 10.56 7.12
CA VAL A 167 3.06 11.67 8.07
C VAL A 167 2.04 11.35 9.15
N MET A 168 2.47 11.41 10.40
CA MET A 168 1.70 10.98 11.57
C MET A 168 1.77 12.07 12.64
N GLU A 169 0.67 12.75 12.92
CA GLU A 169 0.60 13.82 13.91
C GLU A 169 -0.13 13.37 15.18
N THR A 170 -1.27 12.72 15.03
CA THR A 170 -2.11 12.26 16.16
C THR A 170 -1.56 10.95 16.77
N TRP A 171 -2.02 10.64 17.98
CA TRP A 171 -1.64 9.39 18.65
C TRP A 171 -2.10 8.15 17.88
N ALA A 172 -3.28 8.20 17.27
CA ALA A 172 -3.84 7.06 16.51
C ALA A 172 -3.03 6.79 15.24
N GLU A 173 -2.65 7.83 14.50
CA GLU A 173 -1.74 7.73 13.36
C GLU A 173 -0.40 7.13 13.81
N LYS A 174 0.20 7.67 14.88
CA LYS A 174 1.49 7.19 15.42
C LYS A 174 1.46 5.74 15.88
N MET A 175 0.33 5.25 16.37
CA MET A 175 0.18 3.86 16.83
C MET A 175 -0.05 2.89 15.69
N VAL A 176 -0.98 3.16 14.77
CA VAL A 176 -1.47 2.21 13.78
C VAL A 176 -0.83 2.41 12.40
N VAL A 177 -0.82 3.66 11.88
CA VAL A 177 -0.22 3.93 10.56
C VAL A 177 1.28 3.63 10.57
N SER A 178 1.95 3.83 11.70
CA SER A 178 3.35 3.46 11.93
C SER A 178 3.65 1.96 11.76
N LEU A 179 2.64 1.09 11.72
CA LEU A 179 2.83 -0.33 11.42
C LEU A 179 2.97 -0.61 9.91
N LEU A 180 2.52 0.31 9.03
CA LEU A 180 2.63 0.13 7.57
C LEU A 180 4.08 -0.03 7.09
N PRO A 181 5.05 0.81 7.47
CA PRO A 181 6.45 0.60 7.12
C PRO A 181 6.98 -0.76 7.62
N PHE A 182 6.55 -1.21 8.80
CA PHE A 182 6.93 -2.53 9.30
C PHE A 182 6.33 -3.64 8.44
N VAL A 183 5.03 -3.57 8.14
CA VAL A 183 4.35 -4.55 7.27
C VAL A 183 4.94 -4.55 5.86
N GLY A 184 5.23 -3.40 5.28
CA GLY A 184 5.87 -3.28 3.97
C GLY A 184 7.28 -3.88 3.93
N THR A 185 8.08 -3.62 4.96
CA THR A 185 9.46 -4.11 5.05
C THR A 185 9.50 -5.62 5.32
N VAL A 186 8.73 -6.10 6.29
CA VAL A 186 8.77 -7.49 6.75
C VAL A 186 7.80 -8.39 5.95
N GLY A 187 6.64 -7.87 5.57
CA GLY A 187 5.61 -8.59 4.84
C GLY A 187 6.02 -8.95 3.40
N TYR A 188 6.90 -8.17 2.78
CA TYR A 188 7.33 -8.37 1.39
C TYR A 188 8.60 -9.26 1.31
N PRO A 189 8.68 -10.24 0.38
CA PRO A 189 9.86 -11.10 0.23
C PRO A 189 10.95 -10.43 -0.61
N HIS A 190 11.48 -9.28 -0.20
CA HIS A 190 12.37 -8.43 -1.00
C HIS A 190 13.59 -9.17 -1.56
N ALA A 191 14.27 -10.02 -0.77
CA ALA A 191 15.41 -10.81 -1.25
C ALA A 191 15.01 -11.83 -2.32
N LEU A 192 13.86 -12.51 -2.14
CA LEU A 192 13.33 -13.45 -3.12
C LEU A 192 12.96 -12.72 -4.43
N LEU A 193 12.29 -11.59 -4.35
CA LEU A 193 11.93 -10.79 -5.52
C LEU A 193 13.18 -10.30 -6.25
N ARG A 194 14.21 -9.86 -5.52
CA ARG A 194 15.49 -9.49 -6.11
C ARG A 194 16.14 -10.68 -6.84
N LEU A 195 16.13 -11.87 -6.23
CA LEU A 195 16.63 -13.09 -6.88
C LEU A 195 15.85 -13.41 -8.15
N LEU A 196 14.52 -13.42 -8.09
CA LEU A 196 13.66 -13.68 -9.24
C LEU A 196 13.87 -12.68 -10.38
N HIS A 197 14.09 -11.40 -10.03
CA HIS A 197 14.39 -10.36 -11.04
C HIS A 197 15.65 -10.67 -11.85
N HIS A 198 16.68 -11.21 -11.23
CA HIS A 198 17.95 -11.54 -11.89
C HIS A 198 18.00 -12.92 -12.55
N LEU A 199 16.93 -13.74 -12.44
CA LEU A 199 16.90 -15.03 -13.13
C LEU A 199 16.98 -14.86 -14.65
N PRO A 200 17.67 -15.78 -15.36
CA PRO A 200 17.61 -15.87 -16.82
C PRO A 200 16.18 -16.11 -17.32
N THR A 201 15.83 -15.54 -18.48
CA THR A 201 14.51 -15.65 -19.08
C THR A 201 13.97 -17.08 -19.18
N PRO A 202 14.76 -18.12 -19.56
CA PRO A 202 14.27 -19.49 -19.61
C PRO A 202 13.82 -20.04 -18.24
N LEU A 203 14.45 -19.59 -17.16
CA LEU A 203 14.06 -19.98 -15.79
C LEU A 203 12.83 -19.21 -15.33
N LYS A 204 12.72 -17.93 -15.66
CA LYS A 204 11.49 -17.13 -15.37
C LYS A 204 10.27 -17.77 -16.02
N ALA A 205 10.37 -18.21 -17.27
CA ALA A 205 9.29 -18.85 -18.00
C ALA A 205 8.78 -20.15 -17.35
N ARG A 206 9.57 -20.79 -16.49
CA ARG A 206 9.17 -22.02 -15.77
C ARG A 206 8.48 -21.75 -14.44
N ILE A 207 8.47 -20.51 -13.97
CA ILE A 207 7.83 -20.16 -12.69
C ILE A 207 6.30 -20.16 -12.89
N PRO A 208 5.54 -20.94 -12.09
CA PRO A 208 4.09 -20.97 -12.21
C PRO A 208 3.48 -19.59 -11.93
N SER A 209 2.52 -19.18 -12.75
CA SER A 209 1.80 -17.90 -12.59
C SER A 209 1.08 -17.79 -11.24
N THR A 210 0.62 -18.91 -10.67
CA THR A 210 0.03 -18.94 -9.33
C THR A 210 1.01 -18.56 -8.24
N PHE A 211 2.27 -19.03 -8.35
CA PHE A 211 3.33 -18.67 -7.39
C PHE A 211 3.74 -17.20 -7.53
N SER A 212 3.99 -16.72 -8.73
CA SER A 212 4.35 -15.32 -8.96
C SER A 212 3.20 -14.38 -8.56
N ARG A 213 1.94 -14.71 -8.86
CA ARG A 213 0.75 -13.99 -8.42
C ARG A 213 0.71 -13.84 -6.90
N PHE A 214 1.00 -14.90 -6.15
CA PHE A 214 1.02 -14.85 -4.69
C PHE A 214 2.04 -13.84 -4.14
N LEU A 215 3.14 -13.62 -4.85
CA LEU A 215 4.17 -12.64 -4.49
C LEU A 215 3.79 -11.20 -4.90
N GLY A 216 2.79 -11.03 -5.76
CA GLY A 216 2.39 -9.74 -6.30
C GLY A 216 1.67 -8.89 -5.26
N ALA A 217 2.12 -7.66 -5.07
CA ALA A 217 1.39 -6.60 -4.38
C ALA A 217 1.98 -5.23 -4.75
N ALA A 218 1.20 -4.17 -4.53
CA ALA A 218 1.62 -2.79 -4.70
C ALA A 218 0.99 -1.93 -3.61
N ASN A 219 1.46 -0.70 -3.46
CA ASN A 219 0.84 0.33 -2.63
C ASN A 219 0.16 1.36 -3.55
N GLY A 220 -1.15 1.52 -3.39
CA GLY A 220 -1.98 2.37 -4.24
C GLY A 220 -1.81 3.88 -4.02
N GLN A 221 -1.07 4.31 -2.99
CA GLN A 221 -0.81 5.73 -2.76
C GLN A 221 -0.01 6.36 -3.90
N VAL A 222 0.93 5.61 -4.49
CA VAL A 222 1.66 5.98 -5.72
C VAL A 222 1.95 4.73 -6.53
N LEU A 223 1.29 4.60 -7.66
CA LEU A 223 1.34 3.42 -8.51
C LEU A 223 1.51 3.83 -9.98
N MET A 224 2.65 3.50 -10.59
CA MET A 224 2.91 3.81 -11.99
C MET A 224 3.01 2.54 -12.82
N LEU A 225 2.31 2.52 -13.95
CA LEU A 225 2.32 1.43 -14.93
C LEU A 225 2.65 1.97 -16.32
N ASN A 226 3.41 1.17 -17.07
CA ASN A 226 3.46 1.37 -18.52
C ASN A 226 2.07 1.12 -19.13
N ARG A 227 1.64 1.95 -20.09
CA ARG A 227 0.30 1.87 -20.71
C ARG A 227 0.02 0.51 -21.36
N GLU A 228 1.00 -0.06 -22.04
CA GLU A 228 0.84 -1.38 -22.66
C GLU A 228 0.62 -2.46 -21.59
N ALA A 229 1.42 -2.44 -20.53
CA ALA A 229 1.26 -3.35 -19.42
C ALA A 229 -0.11 -3.20 -18.73
N TYR A 230 -0.56 -1.95 -18.53
CA TYR A 230 -1.88 -1.66 -17.99
C TYR A 230 -3.00 -2.24 -18.87
N ALA A 231 -2.92 -2.07 -20.17
CA ALA A 231 -3.88 -2.65 -21.11
C ALA A 231 -3.86 -4.19 -21.09
N ARG A 232 -2.67 -4.80 -21.08
CA ARG A 232 -2.49 -6.27 -21.04
C ARG A 232 -3.09 -6.93 -19.82
N ILE A 233 -3.11 -6.25 -18.66
CA ILE A 233 -3.76 -6.79 -17.45
C ILE A 233 -5.26 -6.49 -17.38
N GLY A 234 -5.80 -5.71 -18.33
CA GLY A 234 -7.20 -5.27 -18.36
C GLY A 234 -7.48 -4.06 -17.45
N GLY A 235 -6.43 -3.37 -16.97
CA GLY A 235 -6.52 -2.16 -16.17
C GLY A 235 -7.42 -2.28 -14.95
N HIS A 236 -8.00 -1.15 -14.51
CA HIS A 236 -8.93 -1.12 -13.37
C HIS A 236 -10.25 -1.85 -13.63
N GLU A 237 -10.61 -2.11 -14.90
CA GLU A 237 -11.78 -2.92 -15.23
C GLU A 237 -11.64 -4.37 -14.73
N SER A 238 -10.46 -4.96 -14.86
CA SER A 238 -10.18 -6.33 -14.40
C SER A 238 -10.26 -6.48 -12.88
N VAL A 239 -10.13 -5.38 -12.13
CA VAL A 239 -10.18 -5.35 -10.67
C VAL A 239 -11.34 -4.51 -10.14
N ARG A 240 -12.36 -4.28 -10.95
CA ARG A 240 -13.46 -3.32 -10.71
C ARG A 240 -14.17 -3.48 -9.37
N ASN A 241 -14.25 -4.71 -8.86
CA ASN A 241 -14.92 -5.08 -7.62
C ASN A 241 -13.98 -5.29 -6.43
N HIS A 242 -12.66 -5.06 -6.58
CA HIS A 242 -11.70 -5.22 -5.49
C HIS A 242 -11.62 -3.95 -4.65
N LEU A 243 -11.73 -4.10 -3.31
CA LEU A 243 -11.59 -2.97 -2.36
C LEU A 243 -10.16 -2.47 -2.22
N VAL A 244 -9.19 -3.35 -2.51
CA VAL A 244 -7.75 -3.09 -2.44
C VAL A 244 -7.19 -3.34 -3.84
N GLU A 245 -7.46 -2.40 -4.74
CA GLU A 245 -7.19 -2.49 -6.18
C GLU A 245 -5.70 -2.56 -6.49
N ASP A 246 -4.88 -1.93 -5.69
CA ASP A 246 -3.43 -1.87 -5.83
C ASP A 246 -2.78 -3.26 -5.67
N ILE A 247 -3.17 -4.00 -4.63
CA ILE A 247 -2.74 -5.38 -4.44
C ILE A 247 -3.23 -6.24 -5.61
N ALA A 248 -4.49 -6.06 -6.05
CA ALA A 248 -5.05 -6.83 -7.15
C ALA A 248 -4.33 -6.55 -8.49
N LEU A 249 -4.01 -5.27 -8.80
CA LEU A 249 -3.20 -4.89 -9.96
C LEU A 249 -1.78 -5.46 -9.87
N GLY A 250 -1.14 -5.36 -8.70
CA GLY A 250 0.18 -5.96 -8.46
C GLY A 250 0.17 -7.47 -8.73
N ARG A 251 -0.86 -8.18 -8.27
CA ARG A 251 -1.07 -9.61 -8.54
C ARG A 251 -1.34 -9.91 -10.01
N ALA A 252 -2.08 -9.05 -10.71
CA ALA A 252 -2.37 -9.21 -12.14
C ALA A 252 -1.11 -9.08 -13.00
N VAL A 253 -0.20 -8.15 -12.65
CA VAL A 253 1.12 -8.04 -13.28
C VAL A 253 1.98 -9.25 -12.93
N ALA A 254 2.04 -9.63 -11.65
CA ALA A 254 2.85 -10.74 -11.18
C ALA A 254 2.43 -12.08 -11.78
N ALA A 255 1.13 -12.30 -12.04
CA ALA A 255 0.65 -13.49 -12.73
C ALA A 255 1.22 -13.65 -14.15
N ARG A 256 1.72 -12.57 -14.75
CA ARG A 256 2.34 -12.55 -16.08
C ARG A 256 3.87 -12.46 -16.05
N PHE A 257 4.47 -12.83 -14.91
CA PHE A 257 5.92 -12.82 -14.72
C PHE A 257 6.65 -13.69 -15.77
N ASN A 258 6.11 -14.86 -16.09
CA ASN A 258 6.63 -15.75 -17.11
C ASN A 258 6.50 -15.20 -18.55
N GLU A 259 5.65 -14.19 -18.76
CA GLU A 259 5.50 -13.43 -20.00
C GLU A 259 6.41 -12.20 -20.07
N GLY A 260 7.31 -12.03 -19.09
CA GLY A 260 8.27 -10.91 -19.01
C GLY A 260 7.74 -9.65 -18.32
N MET A 261 6.54 -9.68 -17.72
CA MET A 261 6.08 -8.56 -16.91
C MET A 261 6.71 -8.61 -15.50
N TRP A 262 7.08 -7.42 -15.00
CA TRP A 262 7.73 -7.30 -13.70
C TRP A 262 7.13 -6.17 -12.89
N TRP A 263 7.10 -6.33 -11.58
CA TRP A 263 6.65 -5.31 -10.63
C TRP A 263 7.71 -5.03 -9.58
N VAL A 264 7.80 -3.78 -9.14
CA VAL A 264 8.78 -3.33 -8.13
C VAL A 264 8.09 -2.43 -7.11
N ASN A 265 8.37 -2.65 -5.84
CA ASN A 265 8.02 -1.74 -4.76
C ASN A 265 9.28 -1.02 -4.29
N VAL A 266 9.30 0.30 -4.39
CA VAL A 266 10.44 1.15 -4.00
C VAL A 266 10.12 1.96 -2.75
N ASP A 267 11.13 2.20 -1.94
CA ASP A 267 11.08 3.21 -0.89
C ASP A 267 11.11 4.60 -1.55
N GLY A 268 10.00 5.30 -1.47
CA GLY A 268 9.84 6.65 -2.06
C GLY A 268 10.28 7.79 -1.17
N ARG A 269 10.67 7.52 0.07
CA ARG A 269 11.10 8.55 1.03
C ARG A 269 12.47 9.11 0.66
N PRO A 270 12.73 10.35 0.86
CA PRO A 270 11.83 11.44 1.32
C PRO A 270 11.11 12.16 0.16
N LEU A 271 10.94 11.54 -1.01
CA LEU A 271 10.48 12.20 -2.24
C LEU A 271 8.96 12.27 -2.38
N VAL A 272 8.25 11.44 -1.62
CA VAL A 272 6.79 11.46 -1.59
C VAL A 272 6.30 11.20 -0.17
N HIS A 273 5.25 11.91 0.19
CA HIS A 273 4.66 11.89 1.52
C HIS A 273 3.16 11.64 1.40
N CYS A 274 2.57 11.03 2.43
CA CYS A 274 1.14 10.81 2.53
C CYS A 274 0.66 11.02 3.96
N ARG A 275 -0.49 11.65 4.12
CA ARG A 275 -1.22 11.68 5.38
C ARG A 275 -2.63 11.14 5.18
N MET A 276 -2.78 9.82 5.30
CA MET A 276 -4.03 9.09 5.01
C MET A 276 -5.18 9.46 5.94
N TYR A 277 -4.90 9.65 7.21
CA TYR A 277 -5.90 9.86 8.26
C TYR A 277 -5.50 11.03 9.14
N ARG A 278 -6.47 11.63 9.85
CA ARG A 278 -6.24 12.79 10.72
C ARG A 278 -6.68 12.55 12.16
N ASP A 279 -7.44 11.49 12.41
CA ASP A 279 -8.02 11.13 13.70
C ASP A 279 -8.18 9.62 13.86
N PHE A 280 -8.66 9.20 15.04
CA PHE A 280 -8.86 7.78 15.34
C PHE A 280 -9.99 7.16 14.52
N GLU A 281 -11.03 7.90 14.24
CA GLU A 281 -12.18 7.40 13.45
C GLU A 281 -11.74 7.06 12.03
N GLY A 282 -10.99 7.95 11.38
CA GLY A 282 -10.42 7.72 10.05
C GLY A 282 -9.48 6.52 10.01
N VAL A 283 -8.59 6.38 11.01
CA VAL A 283 -7.71 5.21 11.16
C VAL A 283 -8.52 3.92 11.30
N TRP A 284 -9.53 3.93 12.19
CA TRP A 284 -10.40 2.77 12.45
C TRP A 284 -11.17 2.36 11.20
N GLU A 285 -11.88 3.29 10.56
CA GLU A 285 -12.68 3.02 9.38
C GLU A 285 -11.84 2.55 8.17
N GLY A 286 -10.74 3.24 7.91
CA GLY A 286 -9.88 2.94 6.76
C GLY A 286 -9.23 1.57 6.87
N PHE A 287 -8.62 1.24 8.02
CA PHE A 287 -8.01 -0.08 8.21
C PHE A 287 -9.05 -1.19 8.34
N SER A 288 -10.21 -0.93 8.97
CA SER A 288 -11.32 -1.90 9.02
C SER A 288 -11.86 -2.26 7.63
N LYS A 289 -11.80 -1.33 6.67
CA LYS A 289 -12.14 -1.63 5.27
C LYS A 289 -11.07 -2.52 4.61
N ASN A 290 -9.78 -2.23 4.84
CA ASN A 290 -8.69 -2.74 4.01
C ASN A 290 -8.10 -4.07 4.49
N ILE A 291 -7.97 -4.31 5.81
CA ILE A 291 -7.19 -5.44 6.33
C ILE A 291 -7.73 -6.78 5.83
N ARG A 292 -9.03 -7.05 5.97
CA ARG A 292 -9.63 -8.31 5.49
C ARG A 292 -9.62 -8.40 3.96
N ALA A 293 -9.89 -7.27 3.28
CA ALA A 293 -9.93 -7.21 1.82
C ALA A 293 -8.57 -7.53 1.17
N ALA A 294 -7.44 -7.24 1.83
CA ALA A 294 -6.11 -7.57 1.33
C ALA A 294 -5.86 -9.09 1.19
N PHE A 295 -6.65 -9.90 1.89
CA PHE A 295 -6.61 -11.37 1.79
C PHE A 295 -7.58 -11.93 0.75
N GLU A 296 -8.29 -11.08 0.00
CA GLU A 296 -9.34 -11.50 -0.96
C GLU A 296 -10.31 -12.49 -0.28
N ASP A 297 -10.60 -13.64 -0.91
CA ASP A 297 -11.51 -14.67 -0.38
C ASP A 297 -10.83 -15.66 0.59
N HIS A 298 -9.56 -15.48 0.91
CA HIS A 298 -8.79 -16.39 1.75
C HIS A 298 -8.99 -16.13 3.25
N ALA A 299 -10.18 -16.49 3.79
CA ALA A 299 -10.50 -16.30 5.21
C ALA A 299 -9.53 -17.06 6.14
N ILE A 300 -9.13 -18.28 5.76
CA ILE A 300 -8.17 -19.07 6.55
C ILE A 300 -6.82 -18.39 6.62
N ALA A 301 -6.32 -17.83 5.51
CA ALA A 301 -5.06 -17.09 5.50
C ALA A 301 -5.12 -15.84 6.37
N PHE A 302 -6.25 -15.12 6.36
CA PHE A 302 -6.47 -13.96 7.23
C PHE A 302 -6.43 -14.35 8.71
N ILE A 303 -7.16 -15.41 9.12
CA ILE A 303 -7.16 -15.91 10.50
C ILE A 303 -5.77 -16.40 10.91
N ALA A 304 -5.10 -17.16 10.05
CA ALA A 304 -3.75 -17.66 10.30
C ALA A 304 -2.75 -16.50 10.47
N ALA A 305 -2.82 -15.47 9.63
CA ALA A 305 -1.98 -14.29 9.77
C ALA A 305 -2.20 -13.56 11.10
N GLY A 306 -3.46 -13.39 11.52
CA GLY A 306 -3.79 -12.81 12.83
C GLY A 306 -3.27 -13.66 14.00
N ALA A 307 -3.40 -14.98 13.93
CA ALA A 307 -2.90 -15.89 14.95
C ALA A 307 -1.35 -15.84 15.05
N VAL A 308 -0.64 -15.84 13.92
CA VAL A 308 0.83 -15.69 13.88
C VAL A 308 1.25 -14.33 14.45
N GLN A 309 0.59 -13.25 14.08
CA GLN A 309 0.90 -11.93 14.63
C GLN A 309 0.67 -11.86 16.14
N PHE A 310 -0.43 -12.43 16.64
CA PHE A 310 -0.68 -12.54 18.07
C PHE A 310 0.41 -13.33 18.78
N SER A 311 0.71 -14.54 18.30
CA SER A 311 1.68 -15.44 18.95
C SER A 311 3.09 -14.85 18.96
N VAL A 312 3.55 -14.27 17.83
CA VAL A 312 4.93 -13.78 17.70
C VAL A 312 5.11 -12.39 18.27
N LEU A 313 4.13 -11.49 18.12
CA LEU A 313 4.32 -10.06 18.40
C LEU A 313 3.67 -9.61 19.72
N LEU A 314 2.74 -10.39 20.30
CA LEU A 314 2.03 -10.01 21.51
C LEU A 314 2.20 -10.99 22.67
N LEU A 315 2.14 -12.29 22.38
CA LEU A 315 2.11 -13.30 23.44
C LEU A 315 3.35 -13.25 24.36
N PRO A 316 4.59 -13.04 23.88
CA PRO A 316 5.75 -12.91 24.77
C PRO A 316 5.59 -11.77 25.79
N PHE A 317 5.05 -10.62 25.35
CA PHE A 317 4.78 -9.49 26.25
C PHE A 317 3.70 -9.81 27.27
N GLY A 318 2.64 -10.52 26.86
CA GLY A 318 1.58 -10.97 27.75
C GLY A 318 2.07 -11.95 28.83
N LEU A 319 2.97 -12.87 28.46
CA LEU A 319 3.60 -13.81 29.40
C LEU A 319 4.46 -13.09 30.44
N VAL A 320 5.30 -12.14 29.98
CA VAL A 320 6.12 -11.31 30.88
C VAL A 320 5.24 -10.51 31.83
N ALA A 321 4.20 -9.84 31.33
CA ALA A 321 3.27 -9.05 32.13
C ALA A 321 2.54 -9.93 33.14
N SER A 322 2.04 -11.11 32.74
CA SER A 322 1.36 -12.06 33.61
C SER A 322 2.27 -12.56 34.75
N ALA A 323 3.53 -12.89 34.44
CA ALA A 323 4.50 -13.31 35.48
C ALA A 323 4.72 -12.19 36.51
N MET A 324 4.93 -10.95 36.02
CA MET A 324 5.11 -9.79 36.91
C MET A 324 3.90 -9.53 37.81
N MET A 325 2.68 -9.61 37.25
CA MET A 325 1.43 -9.42 38.01
C MET A 325 1.21 -10.49 39.09
N ASN A 326 1.71 -11.72 38.87
CA ASN A 326 1.60 -12.82 39.81
C ASN A 326 2.81 -12.90 40.79
N GLY A 327 3.70 -11.93 40.78
CA GLY A 327 4.88 -11.91 41.62
C GLY A 327 5.90 -13.03 41.32
N VAL A 328 5.87 -13.59 40.09
CA VAL A 328 6.77 -14.65 39.62
C VAL A 328 7.80 -14.02 38.67
N SER A 329 9.04 -14.49 38.76
CA SER A 329 10.06 -14.05 37.80
C SER A 329 9.68 -14.44 36.39
N PRO A 330 9.70 -13.50 35.41
CA PRO A 330 9.45 -13.82 34.01
C PRO A 330 10.48 -14.83 33.47
N ASP A 331 10.04 -15.66 32.53
CA ASP A 331 10.94 -16.55 31.78
C ASP A 331 11.95 -15.71 30.96
N TYR A 332 13.24 -16.07 31.10
CA TYR A 332 14.32 -15.39 30.36
C TYR A 332 14.16 -15.49 28.85
N ALA A 333 13.58 -16.57 28.30
CA ALA A 333 13.31 -16.71 26.89
C ALA A 333 12.28 -15.67 26.45
N ALA A 334 11.15 -15.52 27.15
CA ALA A 334 10.14 -14.52 26.86
C ALA A 334 10.70 -13.08 26.96
N LEU A 335 11.56 -12.79 27.92
CA LEU A 335 12.24 -11.49 28.02
C LEU A 335 13.16 -11.25 26.82
N ALA A 336 13.92 -12.25 26.39
CA ALA A 336 14.81 -12.16 25.24
C ALA A 336 14.02 -11.96 23.93
N GLU A 337 12.88 -12.64 23.78
CA GLU A 337 11.97 -12.47 22.64
C GLU A 337 11.39 -11.04 22.58
N CYS A 338 10.90 -10.53 23.72
CA CYS A 338 10.43 -9.13 23.81
C CYS A 338 11.53 -8.15 23.40
N ALA A 339 12.74 -8.30 23.95
CA ALA A 339 13.86 -7.43 23.63
C ALA A 339 14.23 -7.51 22.14
N TRP A 340 14.25 -8.72 21.56
CA TRP A 340 14.55 -8.91 20.15
C TRP A 340 13.50 -8.29 19.23
N ILE A 341 12.20 -8.48 19.51
CA ILE A 341 11.11 -7.84 18.78
C ILE A 341 11.24 -6.32 18.82
N MET A 342 11.56 -5.76 19.99
CA MET A 342 11.79 -4.32 20.14
C MET A 342 12.98 -3.85 19.30
N CYS A 343 14.08 -4.61 19.24
CA CYS A 343 15.21 -4.31 18.37
C CYS A 343 14.83 -4.32 16.89
N LEU A 344 14.06 -5.33 16.43
CA LEU A 344 13.59 -5.39 15.04
C LEU A 344 12.65 -4.21 14.70
N ARG A 345 11.75 -3.86 15.62
CA ARG A 345 10.87 -2.69 15.48
C ARG A 345 11.67 -1.39 15.37
N ALA A 346 12.66 -1.20 16.25
CA ALA A 346 13.55 -0.05 16.20
C ALA A 346 14.34 0.01 14.88
N ALA A 347 14.90 -1.11 14.43
CA ALA A 347 15.63 -1.20 13.17
C ALA A 347 14.77 -0.80 11.96
N VAL A 348 13.52 -1.27 11.90
CA VAL A 348 12.59 -0.88 10.84
C VAL A 348 12.23 0.62 10.95
N THR A 349 11.99 1.13 12.14
CA THR A 349 11.67 2.55 12.35
C THR A 349 12.80 3.45 11.89
N ILE A 350 14.06 3.07 12.15
CA ILE A 350 15.25 3.78 11.66
C ILE A 350 15.36 3.67 10.12
N GLY A 351 15.23 2.47 9.58
CA GLY A 351 15.50 2.18 8.17
C GLY A 351 14.35 2.47 7.21
N ALA A 352 13.11 2.28 7.66
CA ALA A 352 11.90 2.39 6.84
C ALA A 352 10.89 3.44 7.31
N GLY A 353 11.18 4.17 8.39
CA GLY A 353 10.28 5.15 9.00
C GLY A 353 9.28 4.53 9.97
N GLY A 354 8.54 5.40 10.64
CA GLY A 354 7.58 5.02 11.66
C GLY A 354 7.69 5.92 12.89
N SER A 355 6.90 5.61 13.91
CA SER A 355 6.84 6.38 15.17
C SER A 355 7.52 5.63 16.31
N TRP A 356 8.41 6.31 17.01
CA TRP A 356 9.02 5.80 18.25
C TRP A 356 7.98 5.54 19.35
N MET A 357 6.86 6.27 19.35
CA MET A 357 5.74 5.99 20.24
C MET A 357 5.16 4.59 19.98
N SER A 358 5.00 4.19 18.71
CA SER A 358 4.55 2.85 18.35
C SER A 358 5.58 1.76 18.71
N VAL A 359 6.87 2.09 18.71
CA VAL A 359 7.91 1.17 19.21
C VAL A 359 7.79 1.02 20.74
N ALA A 360 7.81 2.12 21.47
CA ALA A 360 7.74 2.12 22.94
C ALA A 360 6.46 1.45 23.46
N LEU A 361 5.33 1.66 22.78
CA LEU A 361 4.02 1.09 23.12
C LEU A 361 3.67 -0.11 22.22
N HIS A 362 4.67 -0.88 21.78
CA HIS A 362 4.52 -1.98 20.82
C HIS A 362 3.34 -2.92 21.09
N PRO A 363 3.14 -3.46 22.33
CA PRO A 363 2.03 -4.37 22.57
C PRO A 363 0.66 -3.72 22.35
N PHE A 364 0.52 -2.44 22.71
CA PHE A 364 -0.74 -1.71 22.54
C PHE A 364 -1.00 -1.37 21.06
N ALA A 365 0.04 -1.01 20.30
CA ALA A 365 -0.07 -0.76 18.87
C ALA A 365 -0.55 -2.01 18.12
N TRP A 366 0.05 -3.16 18.39
CA TRP A 366 -0.35 -4.43 17.76
C TRP A 366 -1.69 -4.95 18.24
N LEU A 367 -2.01 -4.79 19.54
CA LEU A 367 -3.33 -5.13 20.05
C LEU A 367 -4.42 -4.32 19.34
N LEU A 368 -4.21 -3.00 19.19
CA LEU A 368 -5.14 -2.14 18.47
C LEU A 368 -5.27 -2.57 17.01
N ALA A 369 -4.18 -2.88 16.33
CA ALA A 369 -4.20 -3.37 14.95
C ALA A 369 -4.95 -4.71 14.81
N LEU A 370 -4.79 -5.64 15.76
CA LEU A 370 -5.56 -6.89 15.77
C LEU A 370 -7.05 -6.66 16.02
N VAL A 371 -7.42 -5.75 16.92
CA VAL A 371 -8.84 -5.41 17.18
C VAL A 371 -9.46 -4.79 15.92
N ILE A 372 -8.76 -3.88 15.22
CA ILE A 372 -9.20 -3.35 13.94
C ILE A 372 -9.31 -4.47 12.89
N GLY A 373 -8.36 -5.40 12.86
CA GLY A 373 -8.38 -6.58 12.00
C GLY A 373 -9.61 -7.48 12.25
N LEU A 374 -9.92 -7.77 13.51
CA LEU A 374 -11.12 -8.51 13.89
C LEU A 374 -12.39 -7.77 13.44
N ASN A 375 -12.46 -6.45 13.66
CA ASN A 375 -13.58 -5.64 13.18
C ASN A 375 -13.69 -5.69 11.65
N SER A 376 -12.56 -5.65 10.92
CA SER A 376 -12.52 -5.82 9.47
C SER A 376 -13.12 -7.16 9.03
N GLY A 377 -12.74 -8.25 9.71
CA GLY A 377 -13.27 -9.59 9.47
C GLY A 377 -14.77 -9.67 9.70
N LEU A 378 -15.26 -9.13 10.83
CA LEU A 378 -16.69 -9.09 11.18
C LEU A 378 -17.49 -8.27 10.17
N ARG A 379 -17.03 -7.06 9.82
CA ARG A 379 -17.70 -6.21 8.82
C ARG A 379 -17.81 -6.91 7.46
N SER A 380 -16.75 -7.60 7.03
CA SER A 380 -16.75 -8.39 5.80
C SER A 380 -17.76 -9.55 5.87
N ALA A 381 -17.77 -10.29 6.96
CA ALA A 381 -18.70 -11.42 7.16
C ALA A 381 -20.17 -11.00 7.16
N PHE A 382 -20.48 -9.81 7.70
CA PHE A 382 -21.86 -9.27 7.74
C PHE A 382 -22.19 -8.35 6.56
N GLY A 383 -21.31 -8.23 5.55
CA GLY A 383 -21.56 -7.40 4.36
C GLY A 383 -21.67 -5.89 4.66
N ARG A 384 -21.04 -5.39 5.73
CA ARG A 384 -21.16 -4.01 6.23
C ARG A 384 -19.92 -3.17 5.94
N VAL A 385 -19.37 -3.25 4.72
CA VAL A 385 -18.23 -2.43 4.33
C VAL A 385 -18.71 -1.13 3.72
N SER A 386 -18.29 0.01 4.28
CA SER A 386 -18.60 1.35 3.76
C SER A 386 -17.34 2.20 3.62
N TRP A 387 -17.35 3.15 2.68
CA TRP A 387 -16.26 4.12 2.49
C TRP A 387 -16.74 5.39 1.83
N LYS A 388 -16.41 6.56 2.41
CA LYS A 388 -16.78 7.89 1.91
C LYS A 388 -18.26 7.98 1.46
N GLY A 389 -19.16 7.49 2.36
CA GLY A 389 -20.60 7.54 2.14
C GLY A 389 -21.17 6.51 1.16
N ARG A 390 -20.34 5.56 0.65
CA ARG A 390 -20.81 4.45 -0.18
C ARG A 390 -20.74 3.14 0.58
N ALA A 391 -21.83 2.36 0.57
CA ALA A 391 -21.88 1.03 1.15
C ALA A 391 -21.60 -0.02 0.06
N TYR A 392 -20.77 -1.01 0.40
CA TYR A 392 -20.39 -2.11 -0.47
C TYR A 392 -20.81 -3.44 0.17
N ARG A 393 -21.56 -4.29 -0.54
CA ARG A 393 -21.79 -5.67 -0.13
C ARG A 393 -20.72 -6.55 -0.76
N HIS A 394 -20.01 -7.28 0.06
CA HIS A 394 -19.16 -8.37 -0.40
C HIS A 394 -20.05 -9.60 -0.63
N ASP A 395 -20.18 -10.02 -1.89
CA ASP A 395 -20.79 -11.28 -2.26
C ASP A 395 -19.65 -12.25 -2.61
N PRO A 396 -19.40 -13.28 -1.79
CA PRO A 396 -18.31 -14.23 -2.05
C PRO A 396 -18.43 -14.97 -3.38
N SER A 397 -19.65 -15.06 -3.95
CA SER A 397 -19.92 -15.80 -5.19
C SER A 397 -19.96 -14.92 -6.44
N ALA A 398 -20.17 -13.61 -6.31
CA ALA A 398 -20.41 -12.67 -7.42
C ALA A 398 -19.61 -11.37 -7.34
N GLY A 399 -18.70 -11.21 -6.35
CA GLY A 399 -17.99 -9.97 -6.09
C GLY A 399 -18.87 -8.92 -5.39
N ILE A 400 -18.39 -7.66 -5.37
CA ILE A 400 -19.06 -6.59 -4.61
C ILE A 400 -20.27 -6.04 -5.37
N LYS A 401 -21.44 -6.05 -4.72
CA LYS A 401 -22.66 -5.39 -5.20
C LYS A 401 -22.95 -4.12 -4.38
N LYS A 402 -23.48 -3.09 -5.05
CA LYS A 402 -23.97 -1.87 -4.39
C LYS A 402 -25.25 -2.20 -3.60
N THR A 403 -25.33 -1.77 -2.34
CA THR A 403 -26.60 -1.84 -1.60
C THR A 403 -27.49 -0.70 -2.04
N PRO A 404 -28.79 -0.91 -2.35
CA PRO A 404 -29.72 0.18 -2.54
C PRO A 404 -29.80 1.02 -1.24
N HIS A 405 -29.83 2.34 -1.38
CA HIS A 405 -30.12 3.24 -0.28
C HIS A 405 -31.56 2.96 0.17
N THR A 406 -31.76 2.46 1.38
CA THR A 406 -33.04 2.53 2.09
C THR A 406 -33.10 3.81 2.88
#